data_c6e6b835ecca5ed3302e851a63b8c5a8
#
_entry.id   c6e6b835ecca5ed3302e851a63b8c5a8
#
_cell.length_a   1.000
_cell.length_b   1.000
_cell.length_c   1.000
_cell.angle_alpha   90.00
_cell.angle_beta   90.00
_cell.angle_gamma   90.00
#
_symmetry.space_group_name_H-M   'P 1'
#
loop_
_entity.id
_entity.type
_entity.pdbx_description
1 polymer ?
#
loop_
_entity_poly.entity_id
_entity_poly.type
_entity_poly.pdbx_seq_one_letter_code
_entity_poly.pdbx_strand_id
1 'polypeptide(L)'
;MAKGTARAKTDRASRGAALAPARGAITPVEGGLAGFIEAHAGPLLALLIVAYTLIFSGLNWYRIRTLRQGFDFLVYEQPIWNTVHGRPFEQSMYSFSTTHLGVDLALFELWIAPFYAIWRSPMTLFALISLGAGLGAWPLFLIARERFSSALVGLGWAFLYLLFLPVGTITLAEFQPRLFAASALLGAYWFYRQKRAIPFWICLVIALTVRSDVGLVVGTFGLYAILDRRDARFGLLPAIVGFGYWIVAVFLIIPALANGHGFLWQVNYTWLGENTRAIVATVVTHPLYTAQGVFTLEKGRYLAQLLWPLAFLPLLRPRLLLIPAPILALNLLSGELVQFDLFHQYQALIIPFLFIGAIEGLAILRAAEASARLWRLGVLVVAATVAAILLLPIWPGSADDRNGLLPTMHPLVWPILLALLLAPAALGALIQRWPQASRTVPVALAGLAVLMLLQHLTLGSEPLRFVKNPHASPRLAAAQAVIALVPPDAPLAVTSQLGIQVPMRRYLYHFPGNSSYDPALVARAAYVIGDRQRDNGREATDIAALVKSGRWQIIADRSDFVLLRQIP
;
A
#
# COMPACT_ATOMS: atom_id res chain seq x y z
N MET A 1 -29.83 -39.79 -41.37
CA MET A 1 -29.15 -38.52 -41.10
C MET A 1 -29.88 -37.77 -39.99
N ALA A 2 -29.69 -38.12 -38.74
CA ALA A 2 -30.25 -37.40 -37.59
C ALA A 2 -29.57 -37.86 -36.28
N LYS A 3 -28.25 -37.55 -36.11
CA LYS A 3 -27.50 -37.78 -34.84
C LYS A 3 -26.40 -36.75 -34.57
N GLY A 4 -26.43 -35.59 -35.25
CA GLY A 4 -25.33 -34.58 -35.16
C GLY A 4 -25.61 -33.30 -34.39
N THR A 5 -26.84 -33.04 -33.91
CA THR A 5 -27.24 -31.71 -33.39
C THR A 5 -27.48 -31.64 -31.87
N ALA A 6 -27.35 -32.74 -31.12
CA ALA A 6 -27.60 -32.77 -29.67
C ALA A 6 -26.34 -32.49 -28.82
N ARG A 7 -25.11 -32.67 -29.36
CA ARG A 7 -23.87 -32.55 -28.59
C ARG A 7 -23.32 -31.10 -28.52
N ALA A 8 -23.77 -30.23 -29.42
CA ALA A 8 -23.32 -28.81 -29.45
C ALA A 8 -24.08 -27.86 -28.52
N LYS A 9 -25.25 -28.31 -27.97
CA LYS A 9 -26.06 -27.49 -27.05
C LYS A 9 -25.68 -27.65 -25.57
N THR A 10 -25.06 -28.76 -25.19
CA THR A 10 -24.65 -29.02 -23.81
C THR A 10 -23.31 -28.33 -23.44
N ASP A 11 -22.42 -28.09 -24.39
CA ASP A 11 -21.15 -27.39 -24.13
C ASP A 11 -21.28 -25.85 -24.06
N ARG A 12 -22.40 -25.29 -24.51
CA ARG A 12 -22.67 -23.85 -24.40
C ARG A 12 -23.25 -23.42 -23.05
N ALA A 13 -23.85 -24.35 -22.32
CA ALA A 13 -24.46 -24.09 -21.01
C ALA A 13 -23.45 -24.07 -19.86
N SER A 14 -22.24 -24.68 -20.03
CA SER A 14 -21.22 -24.72 -18.98
C SER A 14 -20.25 -23.54 -18.98
N ARG A 15 -20.25 -22.70 -20.03
CA ARG A 15 -19.34 -21.54 -20.15
C ARG A 15 -19.91 -20.19 -19.75
N GLY A 16 -21.19 -20.14 -19.38
CA GLY A 16 -21.91 -18.91 -19.01
C GLY A 16 -22.41 -18.89 -17.57
N ALA A 17 -21.84 -19.66 -16.66
CA ALA A 17 -22.18 -19.60 -15.24
C ALA A 17 -21.69 -18.26 -14.66
N ALA A 18 -22.49 -17.20 -14.83
CA ALA A 18 -22.52 -16.09 -13.89
C ALA A 18 -22.53 -16.72 -12.49
N LEU A 19 -21.61 -16.31 -11.63
CA LEU A 19 -21.46 -16.74 -10.24
C LEU A 19 -22.83 -16.70 -9.54
N ALA A 20 -23.55 -17.83 -9.57
CA ALA A 20 -24.79 -17.98 -8.83
C ALA A 20 -24.46 -17.81 -7.33
N PRO A 21 -25.32 -17.15 -6.53
CA PRO A 21 -25.15 -17.08 -5.09
C PRO A 21 -24.95 -18.50 -4.55
N ALA A 22 -23.98 -18.67 -3.66
CA ALA A 22 -23.66 -19.97 -3.09
C ALA A 22 -24.95 -20.60 -2.54
N ARG A 23 -25.34 -21.80 -3.04
CA ARG A 23 -26.47 -22.55 -2.51
C ARG A 23 -26.29 -22.71 -1.00
N GLY A 24 -27.21 -22.16 -0.22
CA GLY A 24 -27.19 -22.09 1.24
C GLY A 24 -27.02 -20.64 1.72
N ALA A 25 -28.02 -19.78 1.45
CA ALA A 25 -28.21 -18.53 2.17
C ALA A 25 -28.20 -18.85 3.67
N ILE A 26 -27.41 -18.11 4.45
CA ILE A 26 -27.50 -18.13 5.91
C ILE A 26 -28.88 -17.53 6.17
N THR A 27 -29.85 -18.36 6.64
CA THR A 27 -31.15 -17.84 7.09
C THR A 27 -30.85 -16.75 8.13
N PRO A 28 -31.47 -15.56 8.01
CA PRO A 28 -31.31 -14.54 9.02
C PRO A 28 -31.77 -15.15 10.35
N VAL A 29 -30.89 -15.15 11.34
CA VAL A 29 -31.26 -15.50 12.71
C VAL A 29 -32.08 -14.31 13.20
N GLU A 30 -33.40 -14.41 13.15
CA GLU A 30 -34.31 -13.42 13.73
C GLU A 30 -34.09 -13.39 15.24
N GLY A 31 -33.49 -12.31 15.73
CA GLY A 31 -33.24 -12.06 17.15
C GLY A 31 -31.75 -12.19 17.58
N GLY A 32 -31.38 -11.55 18.68
CA GLY A 32 -30.05 -11.57 19.24
C GLY A 32 -29.01 -10.70 18.50
N LEU A 33 -27.71 -10.94 18.76
CA LEU A 33 -26.59 -10.16 18.23
C LEU A 33 -26.53 -10.15 16.69
N ALA A 34 -26.86 -11.25 16.04
CA ALA A 34 -26.81 -11.34 14.58
C ALA A 34 -27.87 -10.43 13.92
N GLY A 35 -29.10 -10.39 14.46
CA GLY A 35 -30.15 -9.49 14.00
C GLY A 35 -29.79 -8.01 14.22
N PHE A 36 -29.20 -7.70 15.36
CA PHE A 36 -28.68 -6.35 15.63
C PHE A 36 -27.62 -5.92 14.61
N ILE A 37 -26.64 -6.79 14.33
CA ILE A 37 -25.58 -6.51 13.35
C ILE A 37 -26.15 -6.32 11.95
N GLU A 38 -27.12 -7.14 11.53
CA GLU A 38 -27.73 -7.01 10.20
C GLU A 38 -28.49 -5.68 10.07
N ALA A 39 -29.21 -5.27 11.12
CA ALA A 39 -29.96 -4.00 11.16
C ALA A 39 -29.04 -2.76 11.21
N HIS A 40 -27.87 -2.86 11.84
CA HIS A 40 -26.96 -1.73 12.07
C HIS A 40 -25.65 -1.83 11.28
N ALA A 41 -25.58 -2.66 10.23
CA ALA A 41 -24.36 -2.90 9.48
C ALA A 41 -23.73 -1.63 8.88
N GLY A 42 -24.54 -0.70 8.37
CA GLY A 42 -24.06 0.58 7.85
C GLY A 42 -23.40 1.46 8.90
N PRO A 43 -24.08 1.79 10.01
CA PRO A 43 -23.47 2.50 11.13
C PRO A 43 -22.23 1.83 11.71
N LEU A 44 -22.22 0.51 11.85
CA LEU A 44 -21.04 -0.24 12.35
C LEU A 44 -19.85 -0.14 11.39
N LEU A 45 -20.09 -0.23 10.08
CA LEU A 45 -19.06 -0.03 9.08
C LEU A 45 -18.51 1.40 9.10
N ALA A 46 -19.40 2.40 9.18
CA ALA A 46 -19.00 3.80 9.31
C ALA A 46 -18.15 4.02 10.57
N LEU A 47 -18.54 3.44 11.70
CA LEU A 47 -17.76 3.48 12.93
C LEU A 47 -16.36 2.88 12.76
N LEU A 48 -16.23 1.72 12.09
CA LEU A 48 -14.94 1.11 11.79
C LEU A 48 -14.05 2.02 10.94
N ILE A 49 -14.60 2.64 9.90
CA ILE A 49 -13.86 3.56 9.01
C ILE A 49 -13.42 4.81 9.79
N VAL A 50 -14.32 5.41 10.58
CA VAL A 50 -14.01 6.58 11.40
C VAL A 50 -12.97 6.25 12.45
N ALA A 51 -13.10 5.13 13.16
CA ALA A 51 -12.13 4.69 14.16
C ALA A 51 -10.74 4.49 13.54
N TYR A 52 -10.67 3.81 12.38
CA TYR A 52 -9.41 3.66 11.65
C TYR A 52 -8.81 5.03 11.29
N THR A 53 -9.61 5.92 10.73
CA THR A 53 -9.17 7.27 10.33
C THR A 53 -8.59 8.03 11.51
N LEU A 54 -9.26 8.03 12.66
CA LEU A 54 -8.82 8.74 13.86
C LEU A 54 -7.55 8.11 14.46
N ILE A 55 -7.51 6.78 14.57
CA ILE A 55 -6.35 6.04 15.11
C ILE A 55 -5.12 6.29 14.25
N PHE A 56 -5.22 6.14 12.93
CA PHE A 56 -4.08 6.28 12.04
C PHE A 56 -3.64 7.75 11.84
N SER A 57 -4.56 8.70 11.90
CA SER A 57 -4.22 10.12 11.99
C SER A 57 -3.44 10.43 13.28
N GLY A 58 -3.89 9.88 14.42
CA GLY A 58 -3.19 10.00 15.70
C GLY A 58 -1.80 9.36 15.69
N LEU A 59 -1.65 8.19 15.06
CA LEU A 59 -0.35 7.53 14.90
C LEU A 59 0.59 8.32 13.98
N ASN A 60 0.09 8.95 12.91
CA ASN A 60 0.89 9.85 12.08
C ASN A 60 1.36 11.07 12.88
N TRP A 61 0.49 11.67 13.68
CA TRP A 61 0.88 12.75 14.61
C TRP A 61 1.96 12.28 15.60
N TYR A 62 1.83 11.07 16.15
CA TYR A 62 2.85 10.47 17.01
C TYR A 62 4.19 10.30 16.25
N ARG A 63 4.18 9.85 15.00
CA ARG A 63 5.39 9.74 14.16
C ARG A 63 6.07 11.09 13.92
N ILE A 64 5.28 12.15 13.71
CA ILE A 64 5.82 13.52 13.63
C ILE A 64 6.55 13.88 14.92
N ARG A 65 5.91 13.66 16.07
CA ARG A 65 6.50 13.99 17.39
C ARG A 65 7.69 13.15 17.78
N THR A 66 7.81 11.95 17.23
CA THR A 66 8.96 11.06 17.45
C THR A 66 10.05 11.23 16.40
N LEU A 67 9.95 12.23 15.48
CA LEU A 67 10.89 12.52 14.40
C LEU A 67 11.13 11.32 13.48
N ARG A 68 10.07 10.57 13.13
CA ARG A 68 10.13 9.35 12.32
C ARG A 68 9.35 9.42 11.01
N GLN A 69 8.91 10.60 10.60
CA GLN A 69 8.41 10.81 9.25
C GLN A 69 9.58 11.07 8.29
N GLY A 70 9.47 10.58 7.08
CA GLY A 70 10.46 10.80 6.05
C GLY A 70 10.20 12.04 5.21
N PHE A 71 11.10 12.28 4.26
CA PHE A 71 11.05 13.45 3.38
C PHE A 71 10.04 13.30 2.24
N ASP A 72 9.70 12.08 1.84
CA ASP A 72 8.79 11.81 0.73
C ASP A 72 7.37 12.36 0.97
N PHE A 73 7.00 12.63 2.23
CA PHE A 73 5.78 13.37 2.54
C PHE A 73 5.74 14.73 1.84
N LEU A 74 6.87 15.42 1.82
CA LEU A 74 6.99 16.79 1.27
C LEU A 74 6.93 16.81 -0.25
N VAL A 75 7.27 15.69 -0.90
CA VAL A 75 7.16 15.52 -2.36
C VAL A 75 5.71 15.74 -2.83
N TYR A 76 4.75 15.43 -1.96
CA TYR A 76 3.32 15.66 -2.22
C TYR A 76 2.81 16.93 -1.56
N GLU A 77 3.23 17.26 -0.33
CA GLU A 77 2.71 18.43 0.37
C GLU A 77 3.12 19.73 -0.32
N GLN A 78 4.36 19.86 -0.81
CA GLN A 78 4.82 21.09 -1.45
C GLN A 78 4.04 21.43 -2.72
N PRO A 79 3.83 20.55 -3.71
CA PRO A 79 3.04 20.87 -4.88
C PRO A 79 1.55 21.12 -4.56
N ILE A 80 0.98 20.44 -3.54
CA ILE A 80 -0.37 20.75 -3.05
C ILE A 80 -0.41 22.16 -2.44
N TRP A 81 0.56 22.50 -1.61
CA TRP A 81 0.68 23.84 -1.01
C TRP A 81 0.86 24.91 -2.09
N ASN A 82 1.72 24.68 -3.08
CA ASN A 82 1.92 25.59 -4.20
C ASN A 82 0.66 25.74 -5.04
N THR A 83 -0.09 24.65 -5.27
CA THR A 83 -1.37 24.66 -5.99
C THR A 83 -2.38 25.56 -5.28
N VAL A 84 -2.49 25.48 -3.94
CA VAL A 84 -3.36 26.37 -3.15
C VAL A 84 -2.92 27.86 -3.24
N HIS A 85 -1.65 28.11 -3.53
CA HIS A 85 -1.12 29.46 -3.71
C HIS A 85 -1.07 29.92 -5.19
N GLY A 86 -1.86 29.32 -6.07
CA GLY A 86 -1.98 29.69 -7.48
C GLY A 86 -0.81 29.24 -8.37
N ARG A 87 -0.01 28.28 -7.92
CA ARG A 87 1.11 27.68 -8.65
C ARG A 87 0.88 26.17 -8.81
N PRO A 88 0.00 25.73 -9.71
CA PRO A 88 -0.39 24.34 -9.82
C PRO A 88 0.79 23.42 -10.04
N PHE A 89 0.91 22.37 -9.21
CA PHE A 89 1.92 21.33 -9.28
C PHE A 89 3.39 21.80 -9.20
N GLU A 90 3.66 23.08 -8.86
CA GLU A 90 5.04 23.56 -8.73
C GLU A 90 5.76 22.82 -7.60
N GLN A 91 6.97 22.33 -7.90
CA GLN A 91 7.84 21.66 -6.96
C GLN A 91 9.29 22.14 -7.10
N SER A 92 10.13 21.93 -6.06
CA SER A 92 11.54 22.30 -6.07
C SER A 92 12.47 21.17 -5.62
N MET A 93 11.96 19.99 -5.31
CA MET A 93 12.72 18.88 -4.73
C MET A 93 13.51 18.08 -5.76
N TYR A 94 13.08 18.11 -7.03
CA TYR A 94 13.76 17.45 -8.14
C TYR A 94 14.27 18.49 -9.12
N SER A 95 15.58 18.43 -9.45
CA SER A 95 16.22 19.42 -10.33
C SER A 95 15.79 19.32 -11.79
N PHE A 96 15.35 18.16 -12.23
CA PHE A 96 14.99 17.87 -13.62
C PHE A 96 13.60 18.35 -14.02
N SER A 97 12.74 18.74 -13.08
CA SER A 97 11.41 19.26 -13.37
C SER A 97 10.99 20.33 -12.38
N THR A 98 10.31 21.37 -12.85
CA THR A 98 9.68 22.40 -12.01
C THR A 98 8.26 22.05 -11.61
N THR A 99 7.69 21.01 -12.18
CA THR A 99 6.33 20.53 -11.91
C THR A 99 6.33 19.08 -11.44
N HIS A 100 5.49 18.77 -10.45
CA HIS A 100 5.36 17.38 -9.97
C HIS A 100 4.83 16.43 -11.06
N LEU A 101 4.11 16.95 -12.07
CA LEU A 101 3.65 16.16 -13.21
C LEU A 101 4.80 15.59 -14.05
N GLY A 102 6.01 16.20 -14.00
CA GLY A 102 7.21 15.66 -14.62
C GLY A 102 7.96 14.64 -13.76
N VAL A 103 7.59 14.49 -12.49
CA VAL A 103 8.11 13.45 -11.58
C VAL A 103 7.20 12.22 -11.62
N ASP A 104 5.91 12.47 -11.44
CA ASP A 104 4.84 11.49 -11.52
C ASP A 104 3.55 12.20 -11.95
N LEU A 105 2.72 11.57 -12.76
CA LEU A 105 1.47 12.18 -13.23
C LEU A 105 0.41 12.14 -12.11
N ALA A 106 0.61 12.98 -11.08
CA ALA A 106 -0.15 13.01 -9.83
C ALA A 106 -1.30 14.03 -9.87
N LEU A 107 -2.28 13.83 -10.77
CA LEU A 107 -3.43 14.73 -10.96
C LEU A 107 -4.34 14.82 -9.73
N PHE A 108 -4.25 13.86 -8.80
CA PHE A 108 -5.04 13.84 -7.56
C PHE A 108 -4.80 15.09 -6.70
N GLU A 109 -3.70 15.78 -6.83
CA GLU A 109 -3.37 17.00 -6.09
C GLU A 109 -4.45 18.08 -6.28
N LEU A 110 -5.09 18.13 -7.45
CA LEU A 110 -6.16 19.09 -7.74
C LEU A 110 -7.41 18.89 -6.87
N TRP A 111 -7.80 17.64 -6.61
CA TRP A 111 -8.98 17.40 -5.76
C TRP A 111 -8.63 17.29 -4.27
N ILE A 112 -7.35 17.14 -3.91
CA ILE A 112 -6.87 17.24 -2.52
C ILE A 112 -6.67 18.71 -2.09
N ALA A 113 -6.21 19.57 -2.99
CA ALA A 113 -5.88 20.97 -2.70
C ALA A 113 -7.01 21.76 -2.01
N PRO A 114 -8.30 21.64 -2.38
CA PRO A 114 -9.39 22.33 -1.67
C PRO A 114 -9.49 21.96 -0.18
N PHE A 115 -9.29 20.69 0.17
CA PHE A 115 -9.31 20.25 1.57
C PHE A 115 -8.09 20.79 2.34
N TYR A 116 -6.92 20.79 1.70
CA TYR A 116 -5.71 21.35 2.28
C TYR A 116 -5.81 22.87 2.44
N ALA A 117 -6.54 23.56 1.56
CA ALA A 117 -6.78 25.01 1.68
C ALA A 117 -7.57 25.40 2.94
N ILE A 118 -8.48 24.51 3.43
CA ILE A 118 -9.27 24.73 4.65
C ILE A 118 -8.37 24.71 5.89
N TRP A 119 -7.47 23.74 5.96
CA TRP A 119 -6.51 23.63 7.06
C TRP A 119 -5.14 23.24 6.51
N ARG A 120 -4.26 24.24 6.34
CA ARG A 120 -2.92 24.11 5.75
C ARG A 120 -1.96 23.46 6.73
N SER A 121 -2.14 22.17 6.96
CA SER A 121 -1.40 21.37 7.93
C SER A 121 -1.09 19.98 7.36
N PRO A 122 0.07 19.40 7.66
CA PRO A 122 0.36 17.99 7.37
C PRO A 122 -0.74 17.05 7.85
N MET A 123 -1.41 17.39 8.97
CA MET A 123 -2.47 16.58 9.55
C MET A 123 -3.70 16.46 8.64
N THR A 124 -3.98 17.43 7.79
CA THR A 124 -5.04 17.34 6.78
C THR A 124 -4.75 16.20 5.80
N LEU A 125 -3.52 16.12 5.30
CA LEU A 125 -3.12 15.06 4.37
C LEU A 125 -3.13 13.69 5.06
N PHE A 126 -2.68 13.61 6.32
CA PHE A 126 -2.76 12.36 7.09
C PHE A 126 -4.18 11.92 7.39
N ALA A 127 -5.09 12.84 7.68
CA ALA A 127 -6.50 12.50 7.86
C ALA A 127 -7.12 12.01 6.55
N LEU A 128 -6.82 12.68 5.43
CA LEU A 128 -7.33 12.30 4.11
C LEU A 128 -6.80 10.93 3.66
N ILE A 129 -5.50 10.63 3.84
CA ILE A 129 -4.96 9.33 3.45
C ILE A 129 -5.48 8.20 4.35
N SER A 130 -5.64 8.46 5.66
CA SER A 130 -6.22 7.50 6.60
C SER A 130 -7.69 7.21 6.25
N LEU A 131 -8.46 8.25 5.90
CA LEU A 131 -9.82 8.11 5.40
C LEU A 131 -9.85 7.36 4.05
N GLY A 132 -8.96 7.71 3.13
CA GLY A 132 -8.83 7.06 1.83
C GLY A 132 -8.57 5.55 1.95
N ALA A 133 -7.68 5.16 2.85
CA ALA A 133 -7.44 3.76 3.19
C ALA A 133 -8.67 3.11 3.82
N GLY A 134 -9.28 3.80 4.80
CA GLY A 134 -10.48 3.32 5.50
C GLY A 134 -11.67 3.06 4.57
N LEU A 135 -11.86 3.93 3.58
CA LEU A 135 -12.94 3.80 2.59
C LEU A 135 -12.86 2.52 1.76
N GLY A 136 -11.68 1.90 1.62
CA GLY A 136 -11.55 0.58 0.97
C GLY A 136 -12.31 -0.54 1.68
N ALA A 137 -12.59 -0.40 2.97
CA ALA A 137 -13.41 -1.34 3.73
C ALA A 137 -14.86 -1.40 3.24
N TRP A 138 -15.39 -0.30 2.69
CA TRP A 138 -16.78 -0.25 2.23
C TRP A 138 -17.07 -1.18 1.05
N PRO A 139 -16.40 -1.10 -0.11
CA PRO A 139 -16.66 -2.03 -1.20
C PRO A 139 -16.34 -3.47 -0.81
N LEU A 140 -15.35 -3.75 0.03
CA LEU A 140 -15.08 -5.11 0.53
C LEU A 140 -16.23 -5.64 1.38
N PHE A 141 -16.80 -4.80 2.26
CA PHE A 141 -18.04 -5.15 2.99
C PHE A 141 -19.16 -5.56 2.03
N LEU A 142 -19.39 -4.75 0.98
CA LEU A 142 -20.46 -5.01 0.02
C LEU A 142 -20.21 -6.30 -0.77
N ILE A 143 -18.98 -6.53 -1.24
CA ILE A 143 -18.59 -7.74 -1.98
C ILE A 143 -18.79 -9.00 -1.10
N ALA A 144 -18.31 -8.95 0.14
CA ALA A 144 -18.40 -10.08 1.04
C ALA A 144 -19.84 -10.32 1.52
N ARG A 145 -20.58 -9.24 1.84
CA ARG A 145 -22.01 -9.34 2.20
C ARG A 145 -22.82 -9.98 1.09
N GLU A 146 -22.63 -9.55 -0.16
CA GLU A 146 -23.30 -10.16 -1.32
C GLU A 146 -22.91 -11.64 -1.46
N ARG A 147 -21.60 -11.94 -1.35
CA ARG A 147 -21.07 -13.29 -1.60
C ARG A 147 -21.53 -14.32 -0.58
N PHE A 148 -21.69 -13.92 0.67
CA PHE A 148 -22.06 -14.79 1.79
C PHE A 148 -23.47 -14.56 2.32
N SER A 149 -24.19 -13.56 1.81
CA SER A 149 -25.54 -13.15 2.27
C SER A 149 -25.58 -12.87 3.79
N SER A 150 -24.55 -12.16 4.31
CA SER A 150 -24.41 -11.87 5.74
C SER A 150 -23.64 -10.55 5.97
N ALA A 151 -24.25 -9.64 6.71
CA ALA A 151 -23.60 -8.40 7.11
C ALA A 151 -22.45 -8.65 8.11
N LEU A 152 -22.58 -9.62 9.00
CA LEU A 152 -21.50 -10.02 9.91
C LEU A 152 -20.25 -10.43 9.14
N VAL A 153 -20.39 -11.24 8.10
CA VAL A 153 -19.27 -11.64 7.24
C VAL A 153 -18.70 -10.45 6.49
N GLY A 154 -19.58 -9.56 5.99
CA GLY A 154 -19.15 -8.30 5.36
C GLY A 154 -18.30 -7.44 6.29
N LEU A 155 -18.78 -7.18 7.52
CA LEU A 155 -18.04 -6.44 8.54
C LEU A 155 -16.74 -7.13 8.94
N GLY A 156 -16.73 -8.45 9.02
CA GLY A 156 -15.52 -9.23 9.28
C GLY A 156 -14.44 -9.00 8.22
N TRP A 157 -14.77 -9.04 6.94
CA TRP A 157 -13.82 -8.74 5.86
C TRP A 157 -13.38 -7.28 5.83
N ALA A 158 -14.30 -6.34 6.11
CA ALA A 158 -13.96 -4.92 6.27
C ALA A 158 -12.96 -4.72 7.42
N PHE A 159 -13.19 -5.36 8.57
CA PHE A 159 -12.28 -5.32 9.71
C PHE A 159 -10.91 -5.94 9.37
N LEU A 160 -10.88 -7.11 8.72
CA LEU A 160 -9.62 -7.76 8.31
C LEU A 160 -8.80 -6.88 7.36
N TYR A 161 -9.45 -6.17 6.44
CA TYR A 161 -8.76 -5.23 5.56
C TYR A 161 -8.10 -4.09 6.35
N LEU A 162 -8.82 -3.51 7.31
CA LEU A 162 -8.30 -2.44 8.16
C LEU A 162 -7.22 -2.94 9.14
N LEU A 163 -7.28 -4.21 9.52
CA LEU A 163 -6.28 -4.87 10.37
C LEU A 163 -5.05 -5.32 9.58
N PHE A 164 -5.11 -5.43 8.26
CA PHE A 164 -4.02 -5.96 7.46
C PHE A 164 -2.78 -5.08 7.55
N LEU A 165 -1.65 -5.64 8.03
CA LEU A 165 -0.42 -4.89 8.30
C LEU A 165 0.00 -3.97 7.13
N PRO A 166 0.03 -4.42 5.85
CA PRO A 166 0.41 -3.55 4.74
C PRO A 166 -0.50 -2.34 4.55
N VAL A 167 -1.81 -2.42 4.80
CA VAL A 167 -2.70 -1.25 4.75
C VAL A 167 -2.30 -0.24 5.81
N GLY A 168 -2.03 -0.70 7.03
CA GLY A 168 -1.60 0.15 8.13
C GLY A 168 -0.22 0.77 7.89
N THR A 169 0.76 -0.01 7.42
CA THR A 169 2.12 0.50 7.17
C THR A 169 2.13 1.54 6.05
N ILE A 170 1.39 1.33 4.96
CA ILE A 170 1.28 2.31 3.86
C ILE A 170 0.58 3.58 4.34
N THR A 171 -0.47 3.48 5.17
CA THR A 171 -1.15 4.66 5.74
C THR A 171 -0.20 5.51 6.61
N LEU A 172 0.82 4.88 7.20
CA LEU A 172 1.82 5.52 8.08
C LEU A 172 3.13 5.83 7.36
N ALA A 173 3.36 5.26 6.17
CA ALA A 173 4.53 5.52 5.36
C ALA A 173 4.40 6.85 4.62
N GLU A 174 4.48 7.94 5.39
CA GLU A 174 4.38 9.28 4.85
C GLU A 174 3.00 9.54 4.20
N PHE A 175 2.91 10.23 3.06
CA PHE A 175 1.66 10.41 2.34
C PHE A 175 1.70 9.57 1.06
N GLN A 176 0.96 8.45 1.04
CA GLN A 176 1.00 7.51 -0.08
C GLN A 176 -0.33 7.45 -0.82
N PRO A 177 -0.52 8.27 -1.87
CA PRO A 177 -1.80 8.43 -2.56
C PRO A 177 -2.32 7.16 -3.22
N ARG A 178 -1.47 6.14 -3.46
CA ARG A 178 -1.91 4.83 -3.98
C ARG A 178 -3.04 4.18 -3.19
N LEU A 179 -3.22 4.52 -1.90
CA LEU A 179 -4.36 4.02 -1.11
C LEU A 179 -5.71 4.57 -1.60
N PHE A 180 -5.75 5.79 -2.14
CA PHE A 180 -6.97 6.29 -2.81
C PHE A 180 -7.30 5.45 -4.04
N ALA A 181 -6.28 5.14 -4.87
CA ALA A 181 -6.47 4.28 -6.03
C ALA A 181 -6.88 2.86 -5.63
N ALA A 182 -6.30 2.28 -4.57
CA ALA A 182 -6.67 0.97 -4.05
C ALA A 182 -8.14 0.90 -3.66
N SER A 183 -8.63 1.91 -2.93
CA SER A 183 -10.05 2.00 -2.52
C SER A 183 -10.98 2.22 -3.71
N ALA A 184 -10.57 3.05 -4.68
CA ALA A 184 -11.32 3.26 -5.90
C ALA A 184 -11.39 2.00 -6.77
N LEU A 185 -10.30 1.22 -6.88
CA LEU A 185 -10.27 -0.06 -7.60
C LEU A 185 -11.17 -1.12 -6.94
N LEU A 186 -11.26 -1.15 -5.60
CA LEU A 186 -12.25 -1.97 -4.88
C LEU A 186 -13.68 -1.57 -5.24
N GLY A 187 -13.95 -0.26 -5.27
CA GLY A 187 -15.24 0.28 -5.72
C GLY A 187 -15.53 -0.08 -7.17
N ALA A 188 -14.55 0.06 -8.07
CA ALA A 188 -14.67 -0.33 -9.47
C ALA A 188 -15.03 -1.82 -9.61
N TYR A 189 -14.36 -2.70 -8.87
CA TYR A 189 -14.67 -4.13 -8.90
C TYR A 189 -16.10 -4.41 -8.39
N TRP A 190 -16.54 -3.74 -7.33
CA TRP A 190 -17.92 -3.84 -6.86
C TRP A 190 -18.94 -3.46 -7.96
N PHE A 191 -18.76 -2.27 -8.58
CA PHE A 191 -19.68 -1.80 -9.62
C PHE A 191 -19.59 -2.62 -10.93
N TYR A 192 -18.42 -3.17 -11.24
CA TYR A 192 -18.24 -4.17 -12.30
C TYR A 192 -19.13 -5.40 -12.06
N ARG A 193 -19.13 -5.93 -10.83
CA ARG A 193 -20.01 -7.05 -10.45
C ARG A 193 -21.48 -6.70 -10.63
N GLN A 194 -21.88 -5.50 -10.22
CA GLN A 194 -23.25 -4.98 -10.32
C GLN A 194 -23.65 -4.57 -11.76
N LYS A 195 -22.74 -4.63 -12.72
CA LYS A 195 -22.92 -4.16 -14.12
C LYS A 195 -23.32 -2.69 -14.21
N ARG A 196 -22.89 -1.85 -13.25
CA ARG A 196 -23.17 -0.42 -13.20
C ARG A 196 -21.99 0.36 -13.82
N ALA A 197 -22.11 0.70 -15.12
CA ALA A 197 -21.01 1.29 -15.89
C ALA A 197 -20.61 2.68 -15.39
N ILE A 198 -21.55 3.58 -15.09
CA ILE A 198 -21.22 4.95 -14.68
C ILE A 198 -20.37 4.99 -13.40
N PRO A 199 -20.82 4.41 -12.26
CA PRO A 199 -19.99 4.45 -11.05
C PRO A 199 -18.69 3.61 -11.19
N PHE A 200 -18.67 2.58 -12.02
CA PHE A 200 -17.44 1.86 -12.37
C PHE A 200 -16.41 2.81 -12.99
N TRP A 201 -16.80 3.58 -14.01
CA TRP A 201 -15.91 4.54 -14.66
C TRP A 201 -15.51 5.71 -13.75
N ILE A 202 -16.40 6.20 -12.90
CA ILE A 202 -16.04 7.20 -11.89
C ILE A 202 -14.91 6.69 -11.00
N CYS A 203 -15.02 5.44 -10.50
CA CYS A 203 -13.97 4.84 -9.70
C CYS A 203 -12.65 4.68 -10.48
N LEU A 204 -12.69 4.26 -11.75
CA LEU A 204 -11.49 4.12 -12.56
C LEU A 204 -10.82 5.48 -12.84
N VAL A 205 -11.62 6.52 -13.13
CA VAL A 205 -11.10 7.88 -13.34
C VAL A 205 -10.42 8.40 -12.07
N ILE A 206 -11.06 8.26 -10.91
CA ILE A 206 -10.46 8.63 -9.61
C ILE A 206 -9.12 7.87 -9.44
N ALA A 207 -9.09 6.57 -9.67
CA ALA A 207 -7.87 5.78 -9.55
C ALA A 207 -6.77 6.27 -10.50
N LEU A 208 -7.07 6.54 -11.77
CA LEU A 208 -6.11 7.01 -12.77
C LEU A 208 -5.51 8.39 -12.44
N THR A 209 -6.24 9.27 -11.74
CA THR A 209 -5.68 10.57 -11.32
C THR A 209 -4.55 10.43 -10.31
N VAL A 210 -4.42 9.27 -9.66
CA VAL A 210 -3.49 9.12 -8.53
C VAL A 210 -2.05 9.00 -9.00
N ARG A 211 -1.81 8.15 -10.01
CA ARG A 211 -0.44 7.86 -10.46
C ARG A 211 -0.43 7.14 -11.82
N SER A 212 0.64 7.30 -12.56
CA SER A 212 0.79 6.71 -13.90
C SER A 212 0.71 5.17 -13.90
N ASP A 213 1.27 4.48 -12.90
CA ASP A 213 1.30 3.02 -12.79
C ASP A 213 -0.08 2.38 -12.56
N VAL A 214 -1.06 3.14 -12.07
CA VAL A 214 -2.46 2.70 -11.95
C VAL A 214 -3.05 2.33 -13.31
N GLY A 215 -2.59 2.97 -14.39
CA GLY A 215 -2.99 2.64 -15.77
C GLY A 215 -2.75 1.18 -16.13
N LEU A 216 -1.66 0.57 -15.64
CA LEU A 216 -1.37 -0.85 -15.85
C LEU A 216 -2.44 -1.74 -15.20
N VAL A 217 -2.86 -1.39 -13.97
CA VAL A 217 -3.88 -2.15 -13.24
C VAL A 217 -5.25 -1.98 -13.89
N VAL A 218 -5.61 -0.79 -14.34
CA VAL A 218 -6.85 -0.54 -15.07
C VAL A 218 -6.85 -1.30 -16.40
N GLY A 219 -5.72 -1.31 -17.12
CA GLY A 219 -5.54 -2.05 -18.36
C GLY A 219 -5.73 -3.56 -18.19
N THR A 220 -5.08 -4.14 -17.18
CA THR A 220 -5.22 -5.57 -16.87
C THR A 220 -6.58 -5.92 -16.25
N PHE A 221 -7.22 -4.99 -15.54
CA PHE A 221 -8.61 -5.16 -15.13
C PHE A 221 -9.52 -5.29 -16.36
N GLY A 222 -9.30 -4.46 -17.38
CA GLY A 222 -10.00 -4.58 -18.67
C GLY A 222 -9.81 -5.96 -19.30
N LEU A 223 -8.57 -6.46 -19.36
CA LEU A 223 -8.28 -7.81 -19.88
C LEU A 223 -9.00 -8.90 -19.06
N TYR A 224 -8.96 -8.79 -17.73
CA TYR A 224 -9.71 -9.70 -16.87
C TYR A 224 -11.21 -9.69 -17.20
N ALA A 225 -11.80 -8.51 -17.36
CA ALA A 225 -13.23 -8.38 -17.65
C ALA A 225 -13.61 -8.92 -19.03
N ILE A 226 -12.72 -8.83 -20.03
CA ILE A 226 -12.88 -9.49 -21.34
C ILE A 226 -12.96 -11.01 -21.18
N LEU A 227 -12.04 -11.58 -20.37
CA LEU A 227 -12.00 -13.03 -20.13
C LEU A 227 -13.21 -13.50 -19.32
N ASP A 228 -13.74 -12.66 -18.42
CA ASP A 228 -14.87 -13.00 -17.55
C ASP A 228 -16.22 -12.83 -18.27
N ARG A 229 -16.48 -11.70 -18.93
CA ARG A 229 -17.83 -11.33 -19.42
C ARG A 229 -17.93 -11.00 -20.91
N ARG A 230 -16.82 -10.73 -21.59
CA ARG A 230 -16.78 -10.26 -22.99
C ARG A 230 -17.61 -8.99 -23.28
N ASP A 231 -17.79 -8.13 -22.28
CA ASP A 231 -18.49 -6.84 -22.42
C ASP A 231 -17.46 -5.73 -22.67
N ALA A 232 -17.59 -5.02 -23.80
CA ALA A 232 -16.67 -3.95 -24.20
C ALA A 232 -16.59 -2.81 -23.17
N ARG A 233 -17.71 -2.46 -22.50
CA ARG A 233 -17.78 -1.34 -21.56
C ARG A 233 -16.93 -1.57 -20.32
N PHE A 234 -16.80 -2.81 -19.87
CA PHE A 234 -16.06 -3.21 -18.69
C PHE A 234 -14.72 -3.86 -19.03
N GLY A 235 -14.51 -4.26 -20.27
CA GLY A 235 -13.34 -4.97 -20.73
C GLY A 235 -12.49 -4.17 -21.69
N LEU A 236 -12.91 -4.08 -22.96
CA LEU A 236 -12.10 -3.48 -24.03
C LEU A 236 -11.76 -2.01 -23.75
N LEU A 237 -12.74 -1.20 -23.36
CA LEU A 237 -12.51 0.23 -23.09
C LEU A 237 -11.57 0.45 -21.91
N PRO A 238 -11.72 -0.18 -20.72
CA PRO A 238 -10.73 -0.06 -19.65
C PRO A 238 -9.33 -0.55 -20.06
N ALA A 239 -9.25 -1.61 -20.89
CA ALA A 239 -7.95 -2.09 -21.38
C ALA A 239 -7.24 -1.02 -22.22
N ILE A 240 -7.94 -0.43 -23.21
CA ILE A 240 -7.39 0.62 -24.07
C ILE A 240 -7.06 1.87 -23.25
N VAL A 241 -7.97 2.34 -22.40
CA VAL A 241 -7.78 3.55 -21.59
C VAL A 241 -6.63 3.35 -20.60
N GLY A 242 -6.57 2.22 -19.89
CA GLY A 242 -5.54 1.97 -18.87
C GLY A 242 -4.14 1.88 -19.47
N PHE A 243 -3.94 1.02 -20.48
CA PHE A 243 -2.63 0.92 -21.14
C PHE A 243 -2.27 2.19 -21.93
N GLY A 244 -3.24 2.79 -22.62
CA GLY A 244 -3.04 4.06 -23.32
C GLY A 244 -2.62 5.19 -22.38
N TYR A 245 -3.30 5.32 -21.24
CA TYR A 245 -2.93 6.28 -20.19
C TYR A 245 -1.50 6.06 -19.71
N TRP A 246 -1.13 4.82 -19.37
CA TRP A 246 0.22 4.50 -18.91
C TRP A 246 1.27 4.82 -19.97
N ILE A 247 1.05 4.43 -21.22
CA ILE A 247 1.97 4.70 -22.35
C ILE A 247 2.15 6.21 -22.52
N VAL A 248 1.05 6.95 -22.61
CA VAL A 248 1.08 8.41 -22.82
C VAL A 248 1.75 9.11 -21.63
N ALA A 249 1.43 8.69 -20.39
CA ALA A 249 2.04 9.27 -19.20
C ALA A 249 3.56 9.06 -19.17
N VAL A 250 4.02 7.81 -19.32
CA VAL A 250 5.42 7.43 -19.10
C VAL A 250 6.33 7.79 -20.27
N PHE A 251 5.84 7.72 -21.50
CA PHE A 251 6.67 7.92 -22.69
C PHE A 251 6.50 9.30 -23.37
N LEU A 252 5.44 10.04 -23.05
CA LEU A 252 5.19 11.35 -23.65
C LEU A 252 5.12 12.47 -22.61
N ILE A 253 4.21 12.41 -21.63
CA ILE A 253 3.94 13.54 -20.74
C ILE A 253 5.08 13.74 -19.75
N ILE A 254 5.45 12.70 -18.99
CA ILE A 254 6.51 12.81 -17.96
C ILE A 254 7.84 13.26 -18.59
N PRO A 255 8.37 12.65 -19.67
CA PRO A 255 9.62 13.11 -20.26
C PRO A 255 9.55 14.54 -20.80
N ALA A 256 8.41 14.95 -21.39
CA ALA A 256 8.24 16.32 -21.88
C ALA A 256 8.28 17.37 -20.76
N LEU A 257 7.78 17.03 -19.57
CA LEU A 257 7.77 17.92 -18.40
C LEU A 257 9.02 17.78 -17.53
N ALA A 258 9.83 16.75 -17.76
CA ALA A 258 11.06 16.45 -17.04
C ALA A 258 12.33 16.84 -17.80
N ASN A 259 12.26 17.81 -18.72
CA ASN A 259 13.39 18.26 -19.54
C ASN A 259 14.13 17.11 -20.26
N GLY A 260 13.40 16.12 -20.74
CA GLY A 260 13.94 14.94 -21.43
C GLY A 260 14.52 13.86 -20.51
N HIS A 261 14.50 14.06 -19.19
CA HIS A 261 14.80 12.96 -18.27
C HIS A 261 13.78 11.85 -18.42
N GLY A 262 14.26 10.60 -18.43
CA GLY A 262 13.41 9.42 -18.46
C GLY A 262 12.63 9.25 -17.16
N PHE A 263 11.78 8.23 -17.15
CA PHE A 263 11.00 7.89 -15.96
C PHE A 263 11.93 7.59 -14.76
N LEU A 264 11.80 8.38 -13.69
CA LEU A 264 12.70 8.37 -12.52
C LEU A 264 12.92 6.96 -11.93
N TRP A 265 11.86 6.17 -11.87
CA TRP A 265 11.88 4.84 -11.23
C TRP A 265 12.60 3.77 -12.05
N GLN A 266 13.09 4.10 -13.23
CA GLN A 266 13.90 3.21 -14.07
C GLN A 266 15.20 2.79 -13.37
N VAL A 267 15.73 3.61 -12.49
CA VAL A 267 16.91 3.32 -11.67
C VAL A 267 16.76 2.02 -10.85
N ASN A 268 15.55 1.64 -10.49
CA ASN A 268 15.27 0.44 -9.71
C ASN A 268 15.48 -0.88 -10.50
N TYR A 269 15.69 -0.80 -11.82
CA TYR A 269 15.79 -1.94 -12.73
C TYR A 269 17.12 -1.98 -13.49
N THR A 270 18.14 -1.25 -13.03
CA THR A 270 19.44 -1.10 -13.73
C THR A 270 20.17 -2.41 -13.95
N TRP A 271 19.92 -3.44 -13.12
CA TRP A 271 20.46 -4.78 -13.30
C TRP A 271 19.92 -5.50 -14.56
N LEU A 272 18.78 -5.05 -15.12
CA LEU A 272 18.19 -5.54 -16.36
C LEU A 272 18.61 -4.69 -17.57
N GLY A 273 18.98 -3.41 -17.36
CA GLY A 273 19.40 -2.52 -18.43
C GLY A 273 19.34 -1.04 -18.03
N GLU A 274 20.08 -0.21 -18.75
CA GLU A 274 20.21 1.22 -18.45
C GLU A 274 18.99 2.06 -18.87
N ASN A 275 18.10 1.49 -19.69
CA ASN A 275 16.89 2.18 -20.17
C ASN A 275 15.74 1.19 -20.39
N THR A 276 14.52 1.70 -20.48
CA THR A 276 13.31 0.88 -20.59
C THR A 276 13.38 -0.14 -21.74
N ARG A 277 13.98 0.23 -22.89
CA ARG A 277 14.13 -0.67 -24.02
C ARG A 277 15.06 -1.83 -23.70
N ALA A 278 16.21 -1.55 -23.07
CA ALA A 278 17.17 -2.56 -22.65
C ALA A 278 16.56 -3.49 -21.58
N ILE A 279 15.84 -2.93 -20.60
CA ILE A 279 15.13 -3.71 -19.56
C ILE A 279 14.15 -4.71 -20.23
N VAL A 280 13.28 -4.23 -21.12
CA VAL A 280 12.32 -5.09 -21.82
C VAL A 280 13.04 -6.13 -22.69
N ALA A 281 14.09 -5.74 -23.41
CA ALA A 281 14.89 -6.65 -24.22
C ALA A 281 15.49 -7.77 -23.35
N THR A 282 16.12 -7.44 -22.21
CA THR A 282 16.71 -8.42 -21.30
C THR A 282 15.66 -9.39 -20.76
N VAL A 283 14.51 -8.89 -20.32
CA VAL A 283 13.42 -9.74 -19.82
C VAL A 283 12.96 -10.76 -20.88
N VAL A 284 12.89 -10.34 -22.15
CA VAL A 284 12.40 -11.21 -23.25
C VAL A 284 13.50 -12.15 -23.74
N THR A 285 14.72 -11.64 -23.93
CA THR A 285 15.81 -12.41 -24.58
C THR A 285 16.62 -13.26 -23.59
N HIS A 286 16.62 -12.89 -22.29
CA HIS A 286 17.36 -13.59 -21.23
C HIS A 286 16.43 -14.02 -20.08
N PRO A 287 15.42 -14.88 -20.36
CA PRO A 287 14.39 -15.23 -19.36
C PRO A 287 14.98 -15.99 -18.15
N LEU A 288 16.02 -16.82 -18.33
CA LEU A 288 16.66 -17.51 -17.21
C LEU A 288 17.41 -16.56 -16.28
N TYR A 289 18.14 -15.59 -16.86
CA TYR A 289 18.79 -14.52 -16.08
C TYR A 289 17.76 -13.71 -15.29
N THR A 290 16.69 -13.31 -15.95
CA THR A 290 15.58 -12.59 -15.30
C THR A 290 14.96 -13.42 -14.18
N ALA A 291 14.72 -14.73 -14.42
CA ALA A 291 14.17 -15.63 -13.42
C ALA A 291 15.08 -15.76 -12.17
N GLN A 292 16.40 -15.83 -12.35
CA GLN A 292 17.35 -15.85 -11.22
C GLN A 292 17.21 -14.60 -10.33
N GLY A 293 17.03 -13.42 -10.92
CA GLY A 293 16.81 -12.18 -10.17
C GLY A 293 15.42 -12.07 -9.55
N VAL A 294 14.41 -12.78 -10.06
CA VAL A 294 13.05 -12.80 -9.53
C VAL A 294 12.88 -13.86 -8.43
N PHE A 295 13.44 -15.06 -8.57
CA PHE A 295 13.28 -16.14 -7.60
C PHE A 295 14.37 -16.10 -6.51
N THR A 296 14.45 -14.98 -5.79
CA THR A 296 15.31 -14.84 -4.61
C THR A 296 14.54 -15.13 -3.33
N LEU A 297 15.27 -15.42 -2.24
CA LEU A 297 14.65 -15.72 -0.95
C LEU A 297 13.87 -14.51 -0.41
N GLU A 298 14.39 -13.30 -0.59
CA GLU A 298 13.76 -12.04 -0.16
C GLU A 298 12.42 -11.82 -0.86
N LYS A 299 12.36 -12.05 -2.17
CA LYS A 299 11.14 -11.92 -2.96
C LYS A 299 10.14 -13.04 -2.66
N GLY A 300 10.64 -14.25 -2.38
CA GLY A 300 9.82 -15.34 -1.86
C GLY A 300 9.19 -15.01 -0.51
N ARG A 301 9.94 -14.37 0.39
CA ARG A 301 9.41 -13.87 1.67
C ARG A 301 8.36 -12.80 1.48
N TYR A 302 8.60 -11.82 0.62
CA TYR A 302 7.62 -10.78 0.30
C TYR A 302 6.28 -11.39 -0.14
N LEU A 303 6.30 -12.35 -1.07
CA LEU A 303 5.10 -13.05 -1.50
C LEU A 303 4.43 -13.82 -0.36
N ALA A 304 5.22 -14.53 0.43
CA ALA A 304 4.71 -15.25 1.59
C ALA A 304 4.07 -14.27 2.60
N GLN A 305 4.73 -13.17 2.92
CA GLN A 305 4.23 -12.14 3.84
C GLN A 305 2.93 -11.49 3.39
N LEU A 306 2.71 -11.35 2.08
CA LEU A 306 1.45 -10.85 1.53
C LEU A 306 0.32 -11.88 1.63
N LEU A 307 0.63 -13.17 1.48
CA LEU A 307 -0.38 -14.21 1.29
C LEU A 307 -0.74 -14.97 2.57
N TRP A 308 0.22 -15.21 3.47
CA TRP A 308 -0.01 -16.06 4.63
C TRP A 308 -1.06 -15.50 5.62
N PRO A 309 -1.18 -14.17 5.86
CA PRO A 309 -2.23 -13.67 6.74
C PRO A 309 -3.64 -13.85 6.16
N LEU A 310 -3.72 -14.05 4.84
CA LEU A 310 -4.94 -14.43 4.13
C LEU A 310 -5.04 -15.96 3.91
N ALA A 311 -4.23 -16.75 4.63
CA ALA A 311 -4.16 -18.21 4.53
C ALA A 311 -4.06 -18.71 3.07
N PHE A 312 -3.33 -17.99 2.21
CA PHE A 312 -3.17 -18.27 0.78
C PHE A 312 -4.48 -18.40 -0.02
N LEU A 313 -5.62 -17.99 0.54
CA LEU A 313 -6.94 -18.04 -0.10
C LEU A 313 -6.97 -17.38 -1.49
N PRO A 314 -6.25 -16.27 -1.76
CA PRO A 314 -6.24 -15.65 -3.10
C PRO A 314 -5.79 -16.61 -4.21
N LEU A 315 -4.91 -17.56 -3.92
CA LEU A 315 -4.40 -18.53 -4.89
C LEU A 315 -5.48 -19.49 -5.42
N LEU A 316 -6.62 -19.62 -4.73
CA LEU A 316 -7.76 -20.40 -5.20
C LEU A 316 -8.52 -19.70 -6.35
N ARG A 317 -8.21 -18.42 -6.62
CA ARG A 317 -8.78 -17.61 -7.71
C ARG A 317 -7.69 -16.93 -8.54
N PRO A 318 -6.78 -17.69 -9.19
CA PRO A 318 -5.60 -17.14 -9.86
C PRO A 318 -5.95 -16.12 -10.96
N ARG A 319 -7.11 -16.24 -11.61
CA ARG A 319 -7.56 -15.27 -12.63
C ARG A 319 -7.71 -13.85 -12.07
N LEU A 320 -8.09 -13.68 -10.80
CA LEU A 320 -8.16 -12.35 -10.17
C LEU A 320 -6.79 -11.73 -9.96
N LEU A 321 -5.76 -12.56 -9.75
CA LEU A 321 -4.38 -12.12 -9.56
C LEU A 321 -3.74 -11.60 -10.87
N LEU A 322 -4.37 -11.85 -12.03
CA LEU A 322 -3.95 -11.23 -13.29
C LEU A 322 -4.12 -9.70 -13.27
N ILE A 323 -5.07 -9.18 -12.49
CA ILE A 323 -5.32 -7.74 -12.43
C ILE A 323 -4.12 -7.00 -11.83
N PRO A 324 -3.60 -7.35 -10.64
CA PRO A 324 -2.42 -6.70 -10.06
C PRO A 324 -1.09 -7.25 -10.61
N ALA A 325 -1.10 -8.21 -11.52
CA ALA A 325 0.10 -8.88 -12.01
C ALA A 325 1.19 -7.93 -12.54
N PRO A 326 0.89 -6.83 -13.27
CA PRO A 326 1.94 -5.90 -13.70
C PRO A 326 2.65 -5.23 -12.53
N ILE A 327 1.93 -4.82 -11.49
CA ILE A 327 2.53 -4.19 -10.31
C ILE A 327 3.35 -5.21 -9.53
N LEU A 328 2.85 -6.44 -9.38
CA LEU A 328 3.60 -7.51 -8.77
C LEU A 328 4.88 -7.83 -9.56
N ALA A 329 4.81 -7.83 -10.90
CA ALA A 329 5.98 -8.02 -11.76
C ALA A 329 6.99 -6.88 -11.58
N LEU A 330 6.55 -5.62 -11.54
CA LEU A 330 7.43 -4.47 -11.26
C LEU A 330 8.13 -4.62 -9.91
N ASN A 331 7.42 -5.03 -8.86
CA ASN A 331 8.02 -5.25 -7.55
C ASN A 331 9.06 -6.39 -7.58
N LEU A 332 8.73 -7.52 -8.23
CA LEU A 332 9.62 -8.68 -8.31
C LEU A 332 10.82 -8.47 -9.25
N LEU A 333 10.70 -7.62 -10.27
CA LEU A 333 11.80 -7.26 -11.17
C LEU A 333 12.71 -6.18 -10.59
N SER A 334 12.31 -5.49 -9.52
CA SER A 334 13.15 -4.47 -8.92
C SER A 334 14.41 -5.03 -8.27
N GLY A 335 15.51 -4.28 -8.35
CA GLY A 335 16.73 -4.50 -7.56
C GLY A 335 16.66 -3.86 -6.17
N GLU A 336 15.69 -2.97 -5.93
CA GLU A 336 15.57 -2.21 -4.68
C GLU A 336 14.71 -2.94 -3.65
N LEU A 337 15.29 -3.22 -2.48
CA LEU A 337 14.64 -3.95 -1.37
C LEU A 337 13.32 -3.31 -0.93
N VAL A 338 13.24 -1.99 -0.94
CA VAL A 338 12.05 -1.24 -0.54
C VAL A 338 10.82 -1.53 -1.41
N GLN A 339 11.01 -2.02 -2.66
CA GLN A 339 9.91 -2.33 -3.56
C GLN A 339 9.24 -3.68 -3.25
N PHE A 340 9.92 -4.58 -2.58
CA PHE A 340 9.38 -5.88 -2.19
C PHE A 340 9.49 -6.12 -0.68
N ASP A 341 9.14 -5.10 0.09
CA ASP A 341 8.87 -5.23 1.52
C ASP A 341 7.43 -4.80 1.86
N LEU A 342 6.98 -5.03 3.11
CA LEU A 342 5.62 -4.67 3.53
C LEU A 342 5.51 -3.27 4.16
N PHE A 343 6.61 -2.54 4.29
CA PHE A 343 6.65 -1.28 5.02
C PHE A 343 6.53 -0.06 4.12
N HIS A 344 6.69 -0.26 2.81
CA HIS A 344 6.55 0.78 1.79
C HIS A 344 5.27 0.59 0.96
N GLN A 345 5.00 1.48 0.04
CA GLN A 345 3.72 1.65 -0.66
C GLN A 345 3.51 0.75 -1.88
N TYR A 346 4.49 -0.05 -2.28
CA TYR A 346 4.50 -0.71 -3.60
C TYR A 346 3.46 -1.82 -3.77
N GLN A 347 2.95 -2.39 -2.67
CA GLN A 347 1.88 -3.40 -2.68
C GLN A 347 0.47 -2.80 -2.63
N ALA A 348 0.30 -1.47 -2.52
CA ALA A 348 -1.01 -0.83 -2.35
C ALA A 348 -2.02 -1.26 -3.42
N LEU A 349 -1.58 -1.33 -4.70
CA LEU A 349 -2.45 -1.70 -5.81
C LEU A 349 -2.65 -3.23 -5.96
N ILE A 350 -1.92 -4.04 -5.19
CA ILE A 350 -2.05 -5.50 -5.15
C ILE A 350 -3.10 -5.90 -4.13
N ILE A 351 -3.12 -5.24 -2.98
CA ILE A 351 -3.97 -5.54 -1.81
C ILE A 351 -5.45 -5.70 -2.17
N PRO A 352 -6.10 -4.83 -2.98
CA PRO A 352 -7.49 -4.96 -3.36
C PRO A 352 -7.84 -6.35 -3.90
N PHE A 353 -7.02 -6.85 -4.80
CA PHE A 353 -7.28 -8.10 -5.50
C PHE A 353 -6.87 -9.34 -4.69
N LEU A 354 -5.97 -9.19 -3.71
CA LEU A 354 -5.73 -10.21 -2.70
C LEU A 354 -6.97 -10.40 -1.83
N PHE A 355 -7.59 -9.33 -1.35
CA PHE A 355 -8.80 -9.42 -0.54
C PHE A 355 -9.99 -9.96 -1.32
N ILE A 356 -10.23 -9.48 -2.53
CA ILE A 356 -11.26 -10.03 -3.41
C ILE A 356 -11.01 -11.52 -3.67
N GLY A 357 -9.77 -11.88 -3.98
CA GLY A 357 -9.36 -13.27 -4.19
C GLY A 357 -9.55 -14.14 -2.95
N ALA A 358 -9.29 -13.61 -1.74
CA ALA A 358 -9.50 -14.31 -0.48
C ALA A 358 -10.99 -14.53 -0.17
N ILE A 359 -11.84 -13.51 -0.40
CA ILE A 359 -13.31 -13.64 -0.28
C ILE A 359 -13.83 -14.75 -1.20
N GLU A 360 -13.44 -14.74 -2.47
CA GLU A 360 -13.85 -15.74 -3.44
C GLU A 360 -13.24 -17.13 -3.14
N GLY A 361 -11.99 -17.16 -2.67
CA GLY A 361 -11.32 -18.40 -2.25
C GLY A 361 -12.02 -19.07 -1.08
N LEU A 362 -12.40 -18.29 -0.06
CA LEU A 362 -13.18 -18.81 1.08
C LEU A 362 -14.55 -19.32 0.63
N ALA A 363 -15.19 -18.64 -0.33
CA ALA A 363 -16.46 -19.10 -0.88
C ALA A 363 -16.34 -20.42 -1.65
N ILE A 364 -15.22 -20.65 -2.37
CA ILE A 364 -14.92 -21.93 -3.01
C ILE A 364 -14.76 -23.03 -1.97
N LEU A 365 -14.01 -22.77 -0.90
CA LEU A 365 -13.83 -23.74 0.18
C LEU A 365 -15.15 -24.10 0.84
N ARG A 366 -16.02 -23.12 1.08
CA ARG A 366 -17.35 -23.35 1.64
C ARG A 366 -18.22 -24.25 0.74
N ALA A 367 -18.13 -24.06 -0.58
CA ALA A 367 -18.95 -24.80 -1.55
C ALA A 367 -18.36 -26.19 -1.91
N ALA A 368 -17.11 -26.48 -1.55
CA ALA A 368 -16.46 -27.73 -1.89
C ALA A 368 -17.04 -28.91 -1.09
N GLU A 369 -16.99 -30.11 -1.67
CA GLU A 369 -17.23 -31.37 -0.94
C GLU A 369 -16.26 -31.52 0.24
N ALA A 370 -16.67 -32.28 1.26
CA ALA A 370 -15.90 -32.40 2.50
C ALA A 370 -14.44 -32.87 2.26
N SER A 371 -14.24 -33.85 1.41
CA SER A 371 -12.90 -34.39 1.07
C SER A 371 -12.02 -33.37 0.36
N ALA A 372 -12.56 -32.67 -0.66
CA ALA A 372 -11.85 -31.63 -1.40
C ALA A 372 -11.54 -30.41 -0.50
N ARG A 373 -12.45 -30.09 0.41
CA ARG A 373 -12.28 -29.01 1.40
C ARG A 373 -11.12 -29.32 2.35
N LEU A 374 -11.08 -30.53 2.89
CA LEU A 374 -10.05 -31.00 3.80
C LEU A 374 -8.66 -30.95 3.15
N TRP A 375 -8.56 -31.47 1.92
CA TRP A 375 -7.28 -31.45 1.21
C TRP A 375 -6.80 -30.02 0.94
N ARG A 376 -7.66 -29.13 0.45
CA ARG A 376 -7.31 -27.72 0.18
C ARG A 376 -6.95 -26.95 1.44
N LEU A 377 -7.69 -27.15 2.54
CA LEU A 377 -7.33 -26.57 3.84
C LEU A 377 -6.00 -27.11 4.34
N GLY A 378 -5.76 -28.42 4.21
CA GLY A 378 -4.47 -29.03 4.57
C GLY A 378 -3.30 -28.41 3.80
N VAL A 379 -3.42 -28.25 2.49
CA VAL A 379 -2.40 -27.58 1.67
C VAL A 379 -2.17 -26.13 2.10
N LEU A 380 -3.25 -25.37 2.36
CA LEU A 380 -3.15 -23.99 2.80
C LEU A 380 -2.50 -23.88 4.18
N VAL A 381 -2.85 -24.77 5.12
CA VAL A 381 -2.24 -24.83 6.46
C VAL A 381 -0.76 -25.17 6.38
N VAL A 382 -0.39 -26.16 5.58
CA VAL A 382 1.01 -26.52 5.36
C VAL A 382 1.76 -25.35 4.74
N ALA A 383 1.21 -24.71 3.70
CA ALA A 383 1.81 -23.54 3.08
C ALA A 383 1.98 -22.38 4.08
N ALA A 384 0.97 -22.12 4.91
CA ALA A 384 1.03 -21.09 5.95
C ALA A 384 2.09 -21.42 7.01
N THR A 385 2.17 -22.70 7.43
CA THR A 385 3.16 -23.17 8.40
C THR A 385 4.59 -23.08 7.84
N VAL A 386 4.80 -23.52 6.60
CA VAL A 386 6.10 -23.41 5.91
C VAL A 386 6.50 -21.94 5.75
N ALA A 387 5.56 -21.09 5.32
CA ALA A 387 5.82 -19.66 5.22
C ALA A 387 6.18 -19.04 6.58
N ALA A 388 5.46 -19.40 7.64
CA ALA A 388 5.76 -18.92 9.00
C ALA A 388 7.14 -19.41 9.47
N ILE A 389 7.50 -20.68 9.25
CA ILE A 389 8.82 -21.23 9.57
C ILE A 389 9.92 -20.51 8.79
N LEU A 390 9.72 -20.25 7.50
CA LEU A 390 10.67 -19.50 6.68
C LEU A 390 10.79 -18.03 7.08
N LEU A 391 9.77 -17.46 7.70
CA LEU A 391 9.74 -16.07 8.13
C LEU A 391 10.37 -15.87 9.53
N LEU A 392 10.30 -16.86 10.40
CA LEU A 392 10.73 -16.78 11.81
C LEU A 392 12.26 -16.65 12.01
N PRO A 393 13.16 -17.38 11.31
CA PRO A 393 14.58 -17.40 11.65
C PRO A 393 15.45 -16.34 10.99
N ILE A 394 14.96 -15.57 10.04
CA ILE A 394 15.81 -14.80 9.13
C ILE A 394 15.36 -13.33 9.08
N TRP A 395 15.24 -12.73 10.26
CA TRP A 395 15.17 -11.29 10.36
C TRP A 395 16.58 -10.74 10.64
N PRO A 396 17.34 -10.27 9.64
CA PRO A 396 18.40 -9.34 9.92
C PRO A 396 17.69 -8.05 10.31
N GLY A 397 17.63 -7.75 11.57
CA GLY A 397 17.27 -6.42 11.99
C GLY A 397 18.20 -5.47 11.26
N SER A 398 17.70 -4.68 10.31
CA SER A 398 18.29 -3.39 10.04
C SER A 398 18.17 -2.65 11.36
N ALA A 399 19.31 -2.35 11.96
CA ALA A 399 19.45 -2.06 13.38
C ALA A 399 18.66 -0.85 13.88
N ASP A 400 18.07 -0.02 13.02
CA ASP A 400 17.61 1.30 13.44
C ASP A 400 16.12 1.51 13.57
N ASP A 401 15.21 0.73 12.95
CA ASP A 401 13.79 1.08 13.03
C ASP A 401 12.79 -0.07 13.15
N ARG A 402 13.23 -1.31 13.06
CA ARG A 402 12.34 -2.47 13.00
C ARG A 402 12.52 -3.33 14.24
N ASN A 403 12.21 -2.75 15.40
CA ASN A 403 12.13 -3.52 16.64
C ASN A 403 10.93 -4.47 16.60
N GLY A 404 11.03 -5.51 15.76
CA GLY A 404 10.24 -6.71 15.93
C GLY A 404 10.48 -7.25 17.33
N LEU A 405 9.47 -7.84 17.91
CA LEU A 405 9.56 -8.43 19.25
C LEU A 405 10.54 -9.63 19.29
N LEU A 406 10.89 -10.23 18.15
CA LEU A 406 11.61 -11.49 18.07
C LEU A 406 13.06 -11.50 18.60
N PRO A 407 13.93 -10.49 18.37
CA PRO A 407 15.30 -10.54 18.88
C PRO A 407 15.45 -10.37 20.39
N THR A 408 14.43 -9.82 21.06
CA THR A 408 14.43 -9.54 22.49
C THR A 408 13.33 -10.26 23.25
N MET A 409 12.71 -11.28 22.63
CA MET A 409 11.53 -11.92 23.19
C MET A 409 11.83 -12.78 24.39
N HIS A 410 11.06 -12.51 25.44
CA HIS A 410 10.90 -13.38 26.60
C HIS A 410 10.50 -14.80 26.15
N PRO A 411 11.04 -15.88 26.74
CA PRO A 411 10.76 -17.28 26.39
C PRO A 411 9.27 -17.65 26.26
N LEU A 412 8.38 -16.94 26.95
CA LEU A 412 6.92 -17.12 26.88
C LEU A 412 6.31 -16.77 25.51
N VAL A 413 7.02 -16.08 24.64
CA VAL A 413 6.49 -15.74 23.33
C VAL A 413 6.50 -16.92 22.37
N TRP A 414 7.47 -17.82 22.49
CA TRP A 414 7.56 -19.03 21.68
C TRP A 414 6.33 -19.95 21.78
N PRO A 415 5.80 -20.27 22.98
CA PRO A 415 4.55 -21.04 23.08
C PRO A 415 3.33 -20.27 22.53
N ILE A 416 3.29 -18.94 22.64
CA ILE A 416 2.22 -18.12 22.03
C ILE A 416 2.33 -18.18 20.51
N LEU A 417 3.51 -18.02 19.94
CA LEU A 417 3.74 -18.15 18.50
C LEU A 417 3.38 -19.56 17.99
N LEU A 418 3.78 -20.60 18.73
CA LEU A 418 3.42 -21.98 18.41
C LEU A 418 1.91 -22.20 18.47
N ALA A 419 1.24 -21.70 19.50
CA ALA A 419 -0.21 -21.76 19.62
C ALA A 419 -0.92 -21.03 18.47
N LEU A 420 -0.43 -19.85 18.05
CA LEU A 420 -0.94 -19.09 16.93
C LEU A 420 -0.63 -19.76 15.58
N LEU A 421 0.50 -20.43 15.43
CA LEU A 421 0.84 -21.25 14.27
C LEU A 421 -0.05 -22.49 14.15
N LEU A 422 -0.42 -23.10 15.28
CA LEU A 422 -1.33 -24.22 15.33
C LEU A 422 -2.80 -23.80 15.24
N ALA A 423 -3.12 -22.52 15.48
CA ALA A 423 -4.49 -22.01 15.42
C ALA A 423 -5.20 -22.27 14.08
N PRO A 424 -4.59 -22.12 12.89
CA PRO A 424 -5.23 -22.48 11.63
C PRO A 424 -5.54 -23.98 11.52
N ALA A 425 -4.66 -24.85 12.01
CA ALA A 425 -4.88 -26.30 12.02
C ALA A 425 -5.96 -26.69 13.03
N ALA A 426 -5.93 -26.09 14.23
CA ALA A 426 -6.98 -26.26 15.24
C ALA A 426 -8.32 -25.71 14.75
N LEU A 427 -8.31 -24.58 14.07
CA LEU A 427 -9.48 -23.97 13.44
C LEU A 427 -10.05 -24.89 12.34
N GLY A 428 -9.19 -25.45 11.49
CA GLY A 428 -9.57 -26.44 10.47
C GLY A 428 -10.23 -27.67 11.10
N ALA A 429 -9.67 -28.21 12.16
CA ALA A 429 -10.22 -29.33 12.93
C ALA A 429 -11.55 -28.97 13.63
N LEU A 430 -11.68 -27.76 14.14
CA LEU A 430 -12.90 -27.24 14.78
C LEU A 430 -14.04 -27.06 13.75
N ILE A 431 -13.70 -26.55 12.56
CA ILE A 431 -14.63 -26.40 11.43
C ILE A 431 -15.19 -27.77 11.01
N GLN A 432 -14.38 -28.82 11.09
CA GLN A 432 -14.83 -30.20 10.76
C GLN A 432 -15.83 -30.76 11.78
N ARG A 433 -15.67 -30.42 13.06
CA ARG A 433 -16.58 -30.89 14.14
C ARG A 433 -17.92 -30.14 14.18
N TRP A 434 -18.06 -29.02 13.49
CA TRP A 434 -19.29 -28.23 13.46
C TRP A 434 -19.97 -28.30 12.09
N PRO A 435 -20.99 -29.16 11.93
CA PRO A 435 -21.66 -29.37 10.66
C PRO A 435 -22.54 -28.19 10.21
N GLN A 436 -22.77 -27.19 11.07
CA GLN A 436 -23.60 -26.03 10.72
C GLN A 436 -22.82 -25.05 9.85
N ALA A 437 -23.10 -25.05 8.54
CA ALA A 437 -22.49 -24.17 7.54
C ALA A 437 -22.52 -22.66 7.91
N SER A 438 -23.47 -22.24 8.75
CA SER A 438 -23.60 -20.85 9.23
C SER A 438 -22.46 -20.37 10.13
N ARG A 439 -21.77 -21.29 10.84
CA ARG A 439 -20.69 -20.94 11.79
C ARG A 439 -19.28 -21.04 11.21
N THR A 440 -19.11 -21.72 10.08
CA THR A 440 -17.77 -21.97 9.50
C THR A 440 -17.09 -20.72 9.00
N VAL A 441 -17.82 -19.77 8.39
CA VAL A 441 -17.25 -18.53 7.84
C VAL A 441 -16.82 -17.56 8.94
N PRO A 442 -17.63 -17.23 9.96
CA PRO A 442 -17.17 -16.40 11.08
C PRO A 442 -15.92 -16.95 11.80
N VAL A 443 -15.87 -18.27 12.00
CA VAL A 443 -14.71 -18.93 12.61
C VAL A 443 -13.46 -18.80 11.71
N ALA A 444 -13.59 -18.94 10.39
CA ALA A 444 -12.49 -18.70 9.46
C ALA A 444 -12.00 -17.25 9.51
N LEU A 445 -12.90 -16.27 9.58
CA LEU A 445 -12.55 -14.86 9.71
C LEU A 445 -11.81 -14.58 11.03
N ALA A 446 -12.23 -15.18 12.13
CA ALA A 446 -11.51 -15.09 13.40
C ALA A 446 -10.09 -15.66 13.29
N GLY A 447 -9.91 -16.78 12.57
CA GLY A 447 -8.59 -17.35 12.29
C GLY A 447 -7.72 -16.42 11.45
N LEU A 448 -8.26 -15.79 10.41
CA LEU A 448 -7.53 -14.81 9.61
C LEU A 448 -7.14 -13.59 10.46
N ALA A 449 -8.02 -13.12 11.36
CA ALA A 449 -7.68 -12.05 12.30
C ALA A 449 -6.50 -12.43 13.20
N VAL A 450 -6.47 -13.67 13.70
CA VAL A 450 -5.33 -14.19 14.49
C VAL A 450 -4.04 -14.19 13.66
N LEU A 451 -4.07 -14.64 12.41
CA LEU A 451 -2.90 -14.61 11.52
C LEU A 451 -2.41 -13.18 11.26
N MET A 452 -3.32 -12.21 11.06
CA MET A 452 -2.97 -10.80 10.90
C MET A 452 -2.37 -10.20 12.18
N LEU A 453 -2.95 -10.48 13.34
CA LEU A 453 -2.38 -10.06 14.63
C LEU A 453 -0.99 -10.66 14.83
N LEU A 454 -0.80 -11.92 14.48
CA LEU A 454 0.51 -12.57 14.51
C LEU A 454 1.50 -11.83 13.58
N GLN A 455 1.07 -11.41 12.40
CA GLN A 455 1.91 -10.62 11.50
C GLN A 455 2.36 -9.30 12.16
N HIS A 456 1.46 -8.58 12.84
CA HIS A 456 1.82 -7.38 13.60
C HIS A 456 2.83 -7.67 14.72
N LEU A 457 2.68 -8.77 15.42
CA LEU A 457 3.57 -9.17 16.51
C LEU A 457 4.96 -9.58 16.01
N THR A 458 5.03 -10.30 14.89
CA THR A 458 6.29 -10.84 14.35
C THR A 458 7.10 -9.80 13.58
N LEU A 459 6.44 -8.99 12.75
CA LEU A 459 7.10 -7.98 11.92
C LEU A 459 7.19 -6.61 12.60
N GLY A 460 6.48 -6.43 13.72
CA GLY A 460 6.32 -5.13 14.36
C GLY A 460 5.32 -4.24 13.64
N SER A 461 4.78 -3.29 14.37
CA SER A 461 3.86 -2.29 13.79
C SER A 461 3.88 -1.00 14.62
N GLU A 462 3.45 0.09 14.03
CA GLU A 462 3.41 1.39 14.68
C GLU A 462 2.48 1.43 15.90
N PRO A 463 1.27 0.81 15.87
CA PRO A 463 0.44 0.70 17.06
C PRO A 463 1.15 0.03 18.25
N LEU A 464 1.92 -1.06 18.00
CA LEU A 464 2.70 -1.72 19.05
C LEU A 464 3.82 -0.84 19.58
N ARG A 465 4.47 -0.07 18.71
CA ARG A 465 5.50 0.88 19.11
C ARG A 465 4.93 2.00 19.97
N PHE A 466 3.77 2.54 19.60
CA PHE A 466 3.07 3.55 20.40
C PHE A 466 2.72 3.03 21.79
N VAL A 467 2.20 1.81 21.90
CA VAL A 467 1.89 1.20 23.21
C VAL A 467 3.14 1.03 24.07
N LYS A 468 4.28 0.66 23.47
CA LYS A 468 5.54 0.50 24.20
C LYS A 468 6.17 1.83 24.63
N ASN A 469 6.11 2.85 23.80
CA ASN A 469 6.72 4.16 24.05
C ASN A 469 5.84 5.28 23.47
N PRO A 470 4.86 5.80 24.19
CA PRO A 470 3.95 6.85 23.72
C PRO A 470 4.57 8.26 23.74
N HIS A 471 5.82 8.40 24.17
CA HIS A 471 6.44 9.70 24.39
C HIS A 471 6.99 10.29 23.09
N ALA A 472 6.99 11.64 23.01
CA ALA A 472 7.68 12.36 21.96
C ALA A 472 9.21 12.16 22.05
N SER A 473 9.89 12.42 20.93
CA SER A 473 11.36 12.43 20.94
C SER A 473 11.88 13.47 21.94
N PRO A 474 12.86 13.13 22.79
CA PRO A 474 13.51 14.11 23.68
C PRO A 474 14.20 15.24 22.90
N ARG A 475 14.55 14.98 21.63
CA ARG A 475 15.17 15.97 20.73
C ARG A 475 14.18 16.91 20.06
N LEU A 476 12.86 16.71 20.21
CA LEU A 476 11.83 17.48 19.51
C LEU A 476 11.91 18.98 19.84
N ALA A 477 12.09 19.32 21.11
CA ALA A 477 12.17 20.73 21.53
C ALA A 477 13.41 21.44 20.92
N ALA A 478 14.54 20.75 20.84
CA ALA A 478 15.75 21.28 20.21
C ALA A 478 15.56 21.48 18.69
N ALA A 479 14.91 20.51 18.01
CA ALA A 479 14.55 20.62 16.60
C ALA A 479 13.67 21.86 16.35
N GLN A 480 12.60 22.02 17.12
CA GLN A 480 11.68 23.17 17.00
C GLN A 480 12.39 24.49 17.26
N ALA A 481 13.30 24.53 18.24
CA ALA A 481 14.08 25.74 18.55
C ALA A 481 15.04 26.15 17.41
N VAL A 482 15.58 25.18 16.66
CA VAL A 482 16.41 25.44 15.47
C VAL A 482 15.53 25.88 14.30
N ILE A 483 14.40 25.22 14.07
CA ILE A 483 13.45 25.56 13.00
C ILE A 483 12.92 27.01 13.18
N ALA A 484 12.63 27.43 14.40
CA ALA A 484 12.10 28.77 14.71
C ALA A 484 13.05 29.93 14.32
N LEU A 485 14.34 29.65 14.11
CA LEU A 485 15.33 30.63 13.67
C LEU A 485 15.31 30.86 12.15
N VAL A 486 14.63 30.01 11.38
CA VAL A 486 14.57 30.14 9.92
C VAL A 486 13.38 30.99 9.51
N PRO A 487 13.60 32.07 8.73
CA PRO A 487 12.48 32.87 8.20
C PRO A 487 11.50 31.99 7.40
N PRO A 488 10.17 32.22 7.53
CA PRO A 488 9.16 31.32 6.97
C PRO A 488 9.23 31.15 5.45
N ASP A 489 9.65 32.19 4.71
CA ASP A 489 9.67 32.20 3.25
C ASP A 489 11.07 31.94 2.66
N ALA A 490 12.10 31.80 3.51
CA ALA A 490 13.47 31.60 3.04
C ALA A 490 13.63 30.20 2.38
N PRO A 491 14.34 30.09 1.23
CA PRO A 491 14.69 28.81 0.66
C PRO A 491 15.46 27.96 1.67
N LEU A 492 15.02 26.72 1.92
CA LEU A 492 15.55 25.86 2.97
C LEU A 492 15.88 24.47 2.44
N ALA A 493 17.07 23.98 2.76
CA ALA A 493 17.39 22.58 2.69
C ALA A 493 17.29 21.96 4.10
N VAL A 494 16.64 20.80 4.23
CA VAL A 494 16.37 20.23 5.55
C VAL A 494 16.53 18.72 5.55
N THR A 495 17.05 18.20 6.67
CA THR A 495 17.14 16.76 6.92
C THR A 495 15.77 16.09 6.91
N SER A 496 15.68 14.87 6.41
CA SER A 496 14.42 14.14 6.15
C SER A 496 13.43 14.22 7.31
N GLN A 497 13.87 13.91 8.51
CA GLN A 497 12.99 13.79 9.69
C GLN A 497 12.42 15.12 10.19
N LEU A 498 13.03 16.24 9.82
CA LEU A 498 12.58 17.58 10.20
C LEU A 498 11.74 18.25 9.12
N GLY A 499 11.73 17.73 7.90
CA GLY A 499 11.04 18.35 6.78
C GLY A 499 9.56 18.66 7.10
N ILE A 500 8.86 17.71 7.70
CA ILE A 500 7.45 17.86 8.07
C ILE A 500 7.22 18.80 9.27
N GLN A 501 8.25 19.08 10.06
CA GLN A 501 8.19 20.03 11.19
C GLN A 501 8.33 21.49 10.74
N VAL A 502 8.87 21.68 9.53
CA VAL A 502 9.11 23.02 8.99
C VAL A 502 7.84 23.57 8.37
N PRO A 503 7.49 24.86 8.60
CA PRO A 503 6.41 25.49 7.86
C PRO A 503 6.63 25.37 6.36
N MET A 504 5.60 24.91 5.62
CA MET A 504 5.69 24.72 4.18
C MET A 504 5.99 26.03 3.45
N ARG A 505 6.83 25.95 2.43
CA ARG A 505 7.35 27.07 1.65
C ARG A 505 7.52 26.73 0.18
N ARG A 506 7.65 27.76 -0.65
CA ARG A 506 7.79 27.57 -2.10
C ARG A 506 9.04 26.77 -2.46
N TYR A 507 10.19 27.07 -1.82
CA TYR A 507 11.47 26.42 -2.11
C TYR A 507 11.96 25.63 -0.91
N LEU A 508 11.84 24.31 -1.01
CA LEU A 508 12.25 23.35 0.00
C LEU A 508 13.06 22.23 -0.68
N TYR A 509 14.21 21.90 -0.09
CA TYR A 509 15.15 20.94 -0.65
C TYR A 509 15.49 19.88 0.39
N HIS A 510 15.86 18.70 -0.08
CA HIS A 510 16.36 17.62 0.79
C HIS A 510 17.83 17.86 1.15
N PHE A 511 18.19 17.62 2.42
CA PHE A 511 19.57 17.64 2.90
C PHE A 511 19.89 16.34 3.68
N PRO A 512 21.06 15.73 3.46
CA PRO A 512 21.91 15.90 2.28
C PRO A 512 21.20 15.35 1.03
N GLY A 513 21.63 15.72 -0.16
CA GLY A 513 21.16 15.08 -1.39
C GLY A 513 21.54 13.58 -1.39
N ASN A 514 20.79 12.78 -2.14
CA ASN A 514 21.02 11.35 -2.32
C ASN A 514 20.69 10.92 -3.76
N SER A 515 20.59 9.62 -4.01
CA SER A 515 20.24 9.11 -5.36
C SER A 515 18.87 9.58 -5.88
N SER A 516 17.93 9.93 -4.98
CA SER A 516 16.60 10.43 -5.33
C SER A 516 16.54 11.96 -5.39
N TYR A 517 17.40 12.66 -4.63
CA TYR A 517 17.38 14.12 -4.48
C TYR A 517 18.75 14.71 -4.81
N ASP A 518 18.81 15.58 -5.83
CA ASP A 518 20.02 16.17 -6.34
C ASP A 518 20.76 17.00 -5.26
N PRO A 519 22.00 16.63 -4.87
CA PRO A 519 22.79 17.38 -3.91
C PRO A 519 23.06 18.83 -4.32
N ALA A 520 23.08 19.13 -5.62
CA ALA A 520 23.29 20.47 -6.13
C ALA A 520 22.17 21.46 -5.75
N LEU A 521 20.97 20.94 -5.42
CA LEU A 521 19.84 21.78 -4.97
C LEU A 521 20.11 22.44 -3.62
N VAL A 522 20.96 21.86 -2.76
CA VAL A 522 21.35 22.43 -1.48
C VAL A 522 21.99 23.81 -1.67
N ALA A 523 22.73 24.02 -2.76
CA ALA A 523 23.35 25.31 -3.07
C ALA A 523 22.34 26.44 -3.38
N ARG A 524 21.08 26.10 -3.67
CA ARG A 524 19.99 27.06 -3.89
C ARG A 524 19.29 27.50 -2.59
N ALA A 525 19.60 26.86 -1.48
CA ALA A 525 19.03 27.19 -0.18
C ALA A 525 19.74 28.39 0.44
N ALA A 526 18.99 29.24 1.16
CA ALA A 526 19.56 30.28 2.01
C ALA A 526 19.95 29.73 3.39
N TYR A 527 19.27 28.67 3.82
CA TYR A 527 19.49 27.99 5.09
C TYR A 527 19.55 26.48 4.89
N VAL A 528 20.32 25.79 5.75
CA VAL A 528 20.38 24.33 5.82
C VAL A 528 20.17 23.90 7.27
N ILE A 529 19.24 22.96 7.50
CA ILE A 529 19.12 22.27 8.79
C ILE A 529 19.56 20.82 8.60
N GLY A 530 20.62 20.41 9.31
CA GLY A 530 21.15 19.06 9.34
C GLY A 530 21.06 18.42 10.72
N ASP A 531 21.20 17.10 10.79
CA ASP A 531 21.24 16.29 12.01
C ASP A 531 22.51 15.45 12.05
N ARG A 532 23.44 15.77 12.95
CA ARG A 532 24.72 15.05 13.06
C ARG A 532 24.59 13.56 13.43
N GLN A 533 23.50 13.17 14.05
CA GLN A 533 23.26 11.77 14.44
C GLN A 533 22.68 10.92 13.31
N ARG A 534 22.23 11.57 12.23
CA ARG A 534 21.55 10.84 11.16
C ARG A 534 22.55 10.05 10.30
N ASP A 535 22.04 8.92 9.78
CA ASP A 535 22.75 8.03 8.86
C ASP A 535 24.12 7.61 9.39
N ASN A 536 24.17 7.23 10.68
CA ASN A 536 25.40 6.83 11.38
C ASN A 536 26.50 7.90 11.32
N GLY A 537 26.11 9.19 11.38
CA GLY A 537 27.02 10.32 11.35
C GLY A 537 27.47 10.76 9.94
N ARG A 538 26.92 10.18 8.87
CA ARG A 538 27.22 10.61 7.50
C ARG A 538 26.82 12.07 7.28
N GLU A 539 25.65 12.47 7.77
CA GLU A 539 25.17 13.85 7.65
C GLU A 539 26.07 14.84 8.40
N ALA A 540 26.73 14.43 9.48
CA ALA A 540 27.74 15.23 10.14
C ALA A 540 28.95 15.55 9.21
N THR A 541 29.32 14.59 8.36
CA THR A 541 30.38 14.78 7.37
C THR A 541 29.96 15.78 6.29
N ASP A 542 28.71 15.70 5.83
CA ASP A 542 28.17 16.64 4.83
C ASP A 542 28.03 18.05 5.40
N ILE A 543 27.61 18.22 6.66
CA ILE A 543 27.62 19.50 7.38
C ILE A 543 29.04 20.08 7.44
N ALA A 544 30.04 19.26 7.83
CA ALA A 544 31.42 19.69 7.90
C ALA A 544 31.97 20.11 6.53
N ALA A 545 31.62 19.40 5.46
CA ALA A 545 31.99 19.75 4.09
C ALA A 545 31.38 21.09 3.65
N LEU A 546 30.13 21.36 3.97
CA LEU A 546 29.49 22.66 3.69
C LEU A 546 30.25 23.81 4.41
N VAL A 547 30.54 23.67 5.70
CA VAL A 547 31.28 24.68 6.47
C VAL A 547 32.69 24.88 5.91
N LYS A 548 33.41 23.80 5.59
CA LYS A 548 34.76 23.85 5.00
C LYS A 548 34.77 24.55 3.64
N SER A 549 33.66 24.53 2.90
CA SER A 549 33.56 25.24 1.62
C SER A 549 33.67 26.76 1.72
N GLY A 550 33.59 27.34 2.93
CA GLY A 550 33.61 28.77 3.19
C GLY A 550 32.32 29.51 2.77
N ARG A 551 31.35 28.79 2.21
CA ARG A 551 30.05 29.37 1.77
C ARG A 551 28.95 29.32 2.83
N TRP A 552 29.18 28.61 3.93
CA TRP A 552 28.18 28.37 4.96
C TRP A 552 28.74 28.63 6.36
N GLN A 553 27.94 29.29 7.18
CA GLN A 553 28.27 29.58 8.57
C GLN A 553 27.24 28.89 9.48
N ILE A 554 27.71 28.25 10.54
CA ILE A 554 26.87 27.72 11.62
C ILE A 554 26.32 28.92 12.42
N ILE A 555 24.99 29.03 12.49
CA ILE A 555 24.31 30.07 13.29
C ILE A 555 23.59 29.52 14.50
N ALA A 556 23.33 28.23 14.54
CA ALA A 556 22.83 27.51 15.71
C ALA A 556 23.27 26.05 15.70
N ASP A 557 23.47 25.51 16.91
CA ASP A 557 23.79 24.10 17.17
C ASP A 557 23.10 23.68 18.48
N ARG A 558 22.11 22.77 18.37
CA ARG A 558 21.30 22.33 19.52
C ARG A 558 21.00 20.85 19.43
N SER A 559 21.51 20.06 20.39
CA SER A 559 21.26 18.61 20.47
C SER A 559 21.48 17.91 19.12
N ASP A 560 22.63 18.22 18.47
CA ASP A 560 23.04 17.70 17.16
C ASP A 560 22.29 18.23 15.93
N PHE A 561 21.24 19.04 16.13
CA PHE A 561 20.64 19.79 15.02
C PHE A 561 21.42 21.08 14.76
N VAL A 562 21.90 21.23 13.53
CA VAL A 562 22.75 22.34 13.11
C VAL A 562 22.00 23.17 12.09
N LEU A 563 21.96 24.49 12.33
CA LEU A 563 21.46 25.46 11.37
C LEU A 563 22.62 26.19 10.71
N LEU A 564 22.71 26.09 9.41
CA LEU A 564 23.66 26.80 8.57
C LEU A 564 22.94 27.92 7.83
N ARG A 565 23.64 29.03 7.64
CA ARG A 565 23.24 30.16 6.77
C ARG A 565 24.26 30.32 5.67
N GLN A 566 23.79 30.52 4.44
CA GLN A 566 24.67 30.83 3.32
C GLN A 566 25.28 32.22 3.50
N ILE A 567 26.60 32.31 3.29
CA ILE A 567 27.35 33.56 3.30
C ILE A 567 27.15 34.22 1.93
N PRO A 568 26.79 35.52 1.86
CA PRO A 568 26.53 36.21 0.61
C PRO A 568 27.73 36.22 -0.34
#